data_3e1c9c0d4691fea309fb6f3dc79a33c4
#
_entry.id   3e1c9c0d4691fea309fb6f3dc79a33c4
#
_cell.length_a   1.000
_cell.length_b   1.000
_cell.length_c   1.000
_cell.angle_alpha   90.00
_cell.angle_beta   90.00
_cell.angle_gamma   90.00
#
_symmetry.space_group_name_H-M   'P 1'
#
loop_
_entity.id
_entity.type
_entity.pdbx_description
1 polymer ?
#
loop_
_entity_poly.entity_id
_entity_poly.type
_entity_poly.pdbx_seq_one_letter_code
_entity_poly.pdbx_strand_id
1 'polypeptide(L)'
;MQEFITTPQGYRTATSTGGVLTGRGADIILIDDPLKPEEALSEAQRQGGNEWYDHTLYSRLNDKRHGAIVIIMQRLHEDDLVGHVFGQEPWEVLCFPAIAEAEEAHQIETIWGPRCFARRQGEALHPDREPLETLEHIQRTIGEYNFAGQYQQSPAPLGGGLVKAEWFKRYGANERPESFDRILQSWDTANKATELNDFSVCTTWGIKGKDLYLLNVLRKRLEYPALKRAVREQQSLFNANLVLIEDKASGTQLIQELIADGFHRVTRYKPECDKIMRLHAQTAIIENGFVHLPDAAPWLAEYLHEMMIFPKGKHDDQVDSTAQFLDWFKKPFPGQGIYEFYRMQAERCQQRE
;
A
#
# COMPACT_ATOMS: atom_id res chain seq x y z
N MET A 1 6.87 2.13 -28.99
CA MET A 1 5.63 2.37 -29.75
C MET A 1 5.47 1.23 -30.74
N GLN A 2 4.32 0.58 -30.73
CA GLN A 2 3.98 -0.47 -31.72
C GLN A 2 2.94 0.12 -32.67
N GLU A 3 3.13 -0.07 -33.99
CA GLU A 3 2.24 0.44 -35.02
C GLU A 3 1.81 -0.70 -35.94
N PHE A 4 0.53 -0.73 -36.28
CA PHE A 4 -0.08 -1.68 -37.19
C PHE A 4 -0.89 -0.88 -38.25
N ILE A 5 -0.66 -1.16 -39.53
CA ILE A 5 -1.33 -0.49 -40.64
C ILE A 5 -2.23 -1.51 -41.36
N THR A 6 -3.50 -1.12 -41.58
CA THR A 6 -4.47 -1.93 -42.29
C THR A 6 -4.40 -1.69 -43.82
N THR A 7 -4.86 -2.66 -44.62
CA THR A 7 -4.93 -2.51 -46.09
C THR A 7 -5.72 -1.32 -46.60
N PRO A 8 -6.81 -0.83 -45.92
CA PRO A 8 -7.49 0.39 -46.28
C PRO A 8 -6.81 1.69 -45.78
N GLN A 9 -5.54 1.64 -45.40
CA GLN A 9 -4.75 2.74 -44.87
C GLN A 9 -5.16 3.24 -43.46
N GLY A 10 -6.00 2.50 -42.74
CA GLY A 10 -6.20 2.71 -41.30
C GLY A 10 -4.99 2.28 -40.52
N TYR A 11 -4.79 2.81 -39.31
CA TYR A 11 -3.69 2.40 -38.44
C TYR A 11 -4.15 2.24 -36.97
N ARG A 12 -3.43 1.42 -36.23
CA ARG A 12 -3.52 1.33 -34.77
C ARG A 12 -2.12 1.55 -34.20
N THR A 13 -2.03 2.45 -33.24
CA THR A 13 -0.78 2.73 -32.53
C THR A 13 -0.99 2.45 -31.05
N ALA A 14 -0.05 1.77 -30.42
CA ALA A 14 -0.03 1.56 -28.97
C ALA A 14 1.16 2.28 -28.35
N THR A 15 0.94 2.93 -27.22
CA THR A 15 1.94 3.62 -26.42
C THR A 15 1.60 3.49 -24.94
N SER A 16 2.49 3.89 -24.05
CA SER A 16 2.26 3.98 -22.60
C SER A 16 1.96 5.42 -22.18
N THR A 17 1.43 5.59 -20.97
CA THR A 17 1.33 6.88 -20.28
C THR A 17 2.70 7.58 -20.30
N GLY A 18 2.75 8.88 -20.67
CA GLY A 18 4.00 9.60 -20.88
C GLY A 18 4.75 9.29 -22.18
N GLY A 19 4.26 8.36 -23.01
CA GLY A 19 4.86 8.02 -24.29
C GLY A 19 4.70 9.14 -25.32
N VAL A 20 5.59 9.14 -26.36
CA VAL A 20 5.60 10.16 -27.40
C VAL A 20 4.41 9.96 -28.35
N LEU A 21 3.50 10.96 -28.38
CA LEU A 21 2.35 11.05 -29.27
C LEU A 21 2.43 12.26 -30.22
N THR A 22 3.56 12.98 -30.25
CA THR A 22 3.72 14.20 -31.04
C THR A 22 3.56 13.91 -32.52
N GLY A 23 2.73 14.71 -33.23
CA GLY A 23 2.46 14.56 -34.66
C GLY A 23 1.53 13.43 -35.04
N ARG A 24 0.93 12.73 -34.08
CA ARG A 24 -0.03 11.63 -34.32
C ARG A 24 -1.39 12.00 -33.75
N GLY A 25 -2.44 11.64 -34.47
CA GLY A 25 -3.81 11.76 -34.02
C GLY A 25 -4.56 10.42 -34.19
N ALA A 26 -5.78 10.34 -33.70
CA ALA A 26 -6.65 9.18 -33.84
C ALA A 26 -8.12 9.61 -33.89
N ASP A 27 -8.96 8.80 -34.50
CA ASP A 27 -10.41 8.99 -34.52
C ASP A 27 -11.05 8.33 -33.27
N ILE A 28 -10.40 7.31 -32.74
CA ILE A 28 -10.76 6.64 -31.48
C ILE A 28 -9.50 6.51 -30.64
N ILE A 29 -9.58 6.96 -29.40
CA ILE A 29 -8.54 6.82 -28.39
C ILE A 29 -9.04 5.88 -27.30
N LEU A 30 -8.30 4.80 -27.05
CA LEU A 30 -8.58 3.85 -25.98
C LEU A 30 -7.48 3.95 -24.91
N ILE A 31 -7.88 4.27 -23.70
CA ILE A 31 -7.01 4.31 -22.51
C ILE A 31 -7.33 3.11 -21.66
N ASP A 32 -6.35 2.25 -21.41
CA ASP A 32 -6.50 1.00 -20.68
C ASP A 32 -5.54 0.99 -19.50
N ASP A 33 -6.09 0.92 -18.28
CA ASP A 33 -5.37 0.96 -16.99
C ASP A 33 -4.21 1.97 -16.97
N PRO A 34 -4.48 3.29 -17.06
CA PRO A 34 -3.44 4.32 -17.20
C PRO A 34 -2.55 4.47 -15.95
N LEU A 35 -2.97 3.91 -14.82
CA LEU A 35 -2.30 4.00 -13.52
C LEU A 35 -2.26 2.62 -12.87
N LYS A 36 -1.11 2.24 -12.32
CA LYS A 36 -0.97 0.99 -11.59
C LYS A 36 -1.52 1.09 -10.18
N PRO A 37 -2.06 -0.01 -9.59
CA PRO A 37 -2.59 0.00 -8.23
C PRO A 37 -1.59 0.52 -7.18
N GLU A 38 -0.32 0.14 -7.27
CA GLU A 38 0.73 0.60 -6.37
C GLU A 38 1.05 2.09 -6.49
N GLU A 39 0.73 2.72 -7.62
CA GLU A 39 0.97 4.15 -7.90
C GLU A 39 -0.24 5.03 -7.55
N ALA A 40 -1.42 4.41 -7.36
CA ALA A 40 -2.69 5.11 -7.21
C ALA A 40 -2.77 6.02 -5.98
N LEU A 41 -2.03 5.71 -4.92
CA LEU A 41 -1.97 6.53 -3.71
C LEU A 41 -0.97 7.67 -3.78
N SER A 42 -0.06 7.66 -4.75
CA SER A 42 0.87 8.75 -5.00
C SER A 42 0.18 9.90 -5.72
N GLU A 43 0.06 11.05 -5.05
CA GLU A 43 -0.52 12.26 -5.64
C GLU A 43 0.23 12.68 -6.91
N ALA A 44 1.56 12.64 -6.88
CA ALA A 44 2.39 13.00 -8.03
C ALA A 44 2.14 12.09 -9.25
N GLN A 45 1.93 10.79 -9.03
CA GLN A 45 1.64 9.85 -10.13
C GLN A 45 0.24 10.09 -10.70
N ARG A 46 -0.78 10.30 -9.85
CA ARG A 46 -2.12 10.65 -10.32
C ARG A 46 -2.13 11.95 -11.11
N GLN A 47 -1.52 13.01 -10.56
CA GLN A 47 -1.41 14.30 -11.26
C GLN A 47 -0.68 14.17 -12.60
N GLY A 48 0.43 13.43 -12.65
CA GLY A 48 1.17 13.18 -13.89
C GLY A 48 0.31 12.48 -14.95
N GLY A 49 -0.54 11.51 -14.55
CA GLY A 49 -1.49 10.86 -15.46
C GLY A 49 -2.57 11.80 -15.96
N ASN A 50 -3.14 12.62 -15.07
CA ASN A 50 -4.17 13.60 -15.40
C ASN A 50 -3.64 14.72 -16.32
N GLU A 51 -2.44 15.26 -16.03
CA GLU A 51 -1.76 16.24 -16.87
C GLU A 51 -1.41 15.68 -18.26
N TRP A 52 -0.98 14.43 -18.33
CA TRP A 52 -0.72 13.77 -19.61
C TRP A 52 -1.99 13.65 -20.45
N TYR A 53 -3.13 13.33 -19.85
CA TYR A 53 -4.43 13.32 -20.50
C TYR A 53 -4.77 14.71 -21.05
N ASP A 54 -4.77 15.73 -20.19
CA ASP A 54 -5.18 17.09 -20.54
C ASP A 54 -4.28 17.73 -21.61
N HIS A 55 -2.96 17.66 -21.42
CA HIS A 55 -2.00 18.40 -22.24
C HIS A 55 -1.51 17.65 -23.47
N THR A 56 -1.56 16.31 -23.44
CA THR A 56 -1.01 15.51 -24.53
C THR A 56 -2.09 14.75 -25.28
N LEU A 57 -2.88 13.95 -24.59
CA LEU A 57 -3.76 12.97 -25.22
C LEU A 57 -5.03 13.58 -25.80
N TYR A 58 -5.73 14.41 -25.04
CA TYR A 58 -7.01 15.02 -25.42
C TYR A 58 -6.92 15.79 -26.75
N SER A 59 -5.78 16.45 -27.00
CA SER A 59 -5.52 17.19 -28.24
C SER A 59 -5.32 16.28 -29.46
N ARG A 60 -5.14 14.95 -29.29
CA ARG A 60 -4.84 14.00 -30.38
C ARG A 60 -6.08 13.43 -31.07
N LEU A 61 -7.27 13.74 -30.58
CA LEU A 61 -8.49 13.37 -31.29
C LEU A 61 -8.61 14.18 -32.59
N ASN A 62 -8.61 13.49 -33.75
CA ASN A 62 -8.63 14.10 -35.07
C ASN A 62 -9.93 14.89 -35.33
N ASP A 63 -11.06 14.29 -35.02
CA ASP A 63 -12.39 14.88 -35.07
C ASP A 63 -13.01 14.98 -33.69
N LYS A 64 -13.10 16.19 -33.14
CA LYS A 64 -13.66 16.41 -31.80
C LYS A 64 -15.19 16.31 -31.73
N ARG A 65 -15.88 16.19 -32.86
CA ARG A 65 -17.33 16.06 -32.92
C ARG A 65 -17.77 14.60 -33.01
N HIS A 66 -17.01 13.77 -33.72
CA HIS A 66 -17.39 12.40 -34.05
C HIS A 66 -16.37 11.38 -33.56
N GLY A 67 -15.21 11.83 -33.13
CA GLY A 67 -14.22 10.94 -32.51
C GLY A 67 -14.63 10.55 -31.09
N ALA A 68 -14.05 9.47 -30.59
CA ALA A 68 -14.36 8.95 -29.26
C ALA A 68 -13.11 8.75 -28.41
N ILE A 69 -13.24 9.06 -27.12
CA ILE A 69 -12.27 8.65 -26.09
C ILE A 69 -12.97 7.63 -25.20
N VAL A 70 -12.36 6.48 -25.02
CA VAL A 70 -12.84 5.38 -24.17
C VAL A 70 -11.81 5.14 -23.08
N ILE A 71 -12.22 5.20 -21.83
CA ILE A 71 -11.36 4.92 -20.67
C ILE A 71 -11.85 3.62 -20.05
N ILE A 72 -10.95 2.63 -19.93
CA ILE A 72 -11.19 1.36 -19.27
C ILE A 72 -10.20 1.28 -18.12
N MET A 73 -10.67 1.21 -16.88
CA MET A 73 -9.82 1.09 -15.72
C MET A 73 -10.56 0.63 -14.47
N GLN A 74 -9.81 0.11 -13.52
CA GLN A 74 -10.28 -0.03 -12.15
C GLN A 74 -10.26 1.33 -11.46
N ARG A 75 -11.23 1.58 -10.57
CA ARG A 75 -11.25 2.79 -9.75
C ARG A 75 -10.31 2.60 -8.56
N LEU A 76 -9.16 3.26 -8.59
CA LEU A 76 -8.11 3.06 -7.58
C LEU A 76 -8.05 4.19 -6.55
N HIS A 77 -8.54 5.37 -6.91
CA HIS A 77 -8.59 6.57 -6.05
C HIS A 77 -9.71 7.50 -6.53
N GLU A 78 -10.24 8.35 -5.63
CA GLU A 78 -11.25 9.35 -6.03
C GLU A 78 -10.73 10.29 -7.12
N ASP A 79 -9.47 10.74 -6.99
CA ASP A 79 -8.79 11.63 -7.93
C ASP A 79 -7.98 10.86 -8.99
N ASP A 80 -8.38 9.64 -9.35
CA ASP A 80 -7.83 8.94 -10.50
C ASP A 80 -8.29 9.60 -11.82
N LEU A 81 -7.83 9.10 -12.97
CA LEU A 81 -8.17 9.71 -14.24
C LEU A 81 -9.70 9.81 -14.47
N VAL A 82 -10.46 8.78 -14.06
CA VAL A 82 -11.94 8.82 -14.16
C VAL A 82 -12.52 9.90 -13.26
N GLY A 83 -12.06 10.03 -12.00
CA GLY A 83 -12.47 11.11 -11.11
C GLY A 83 -12.14 12.49 -11.67
N HIS A 84 -10.97 12.63 -12.30
CA HIS A 84 -10.53 13.87 -12.93
C HIS A 84 -11.43 14.28 -14.11
N VAL A 85 -11.69 13.37 -15.06
CA VAL A 85 -12.50 13.69 -16.24
C VAL A 85 -13.98 13.91 -15.92
N PHE A 86 -14.52 13.27 -14.87
CA PHE A 86 -15.88 13.54 -14.40
C PHE A 86 -16.09 14.97 -13.90
N GLY A 87 -15.02 15.60 -13.38
CA GLY A 87 -15.04 17.01 -13.00
C GLY A 87 -15.02 17.97 -14.16
N GLN A 88 -14.69 17.52 -15.38
CA GLN A 88 -14.51 18.37 -16.56
C GLN A 88 -15.73 18.38 -17.49
N GLU A 89 -16.27 17.21 -17.81
CA GLU A 89 -17.38 17.07 -18.76
C GLU A 89 -18.25 15.82 -18.45
N PRO A 90 -19.50 15.75 -18.98
CA PRO A 90 -20.34 14.57 -18.84
C PRO A 90 -19.78 13.37 -19.61
N TRP A 91 -19.74 12.20 -18.96
CA TRP A 91 -19.31 10.93 -19.54
C TRP A 91 -20.43 9.92 -19.50
N GLU A 92 -20.50 9.07 -20.52
CA GLU A 92 -21.30 7.83 -20.45
C GLU A 92 -20.49 6.80 -19.65
N VAL A 93 -21.09 6.30 -18.56
CA VAL A 93 -20.42 5.43 -17.59
C VAL A 93 -21.02 4.04 -17.59
N LEU A 94 -20.17 3.04 -17.76
CA LEU A 94 -20.52 1.64 -17.58
C LEU A 94 -19.68 1.09 -16.41
N CYS A 95 -20.34 0.79 -15.29
CA CYS A 95 -19.68 0.33 -14.06
C CYS A 95 -20.18 -1.07 -13.68
N PHE A 96 -19.23 -1.99 -13.48
CA PHE A 96 -19.51 -3.37 -13.10
C PHE A 96 -18.75 -3.73 -11.82
N PRO A 97 -19.33 -3.52 -10.63
CA PRO A 97 -18.74 -4.00 -9.39
C PRO A 97 -18.71 -5.53 -9.36
N ALA A 98 -17.70 -6.12 -8.72
CA ALA A 98 -17.57 -7.56 -8.61
C ALA A 98 -18.74 -8.22 -7.89
N ILE A 99 -19.32 -7.51 -6.89
CA ILE A 99 -20.55 -7.89 -6.21
C ILE A 99 -21.54 -6.74 -6.43
N ALA A 100 -22.72 -7.04 -7.00
CA ALA A 100 -23.73 -6.03 -7.28
C ALA A 100 -24.23 -5.35 -5.98
N GLU A 101 -24.11 -4.03 -5.89
CA GLU A 101 -24.52 -3.25 -4.71
C GLU A 101 -26.03 -2.95 -4.71
N ALA A 102 -26.66 -3.01 -5.87
CA ALA A 102 -28.09 -2.84 -6.08
C ALA A 102 -28.56 -3.75 -7.23
N GLU A 103 -29.88 -3.81 -7.45
CA GLU A 103 -30.41 -4.41 -8.68
C GLU A 103 -29.99 -3.57 -9.89
N GLU A 104 -29.41 -4.21 -10.90
CA GLU A 104 -28.96 -3.54 -12.12
C GLU A 104 -29.43 -4.25 -13.38
N ALA A 105 -29.70 -3.48 -14.43
CA ALA A 105 -30.06 -3.98 -15.74
C ALA A 105 -29.48 -3.09 -16.85
N HIS A 106 -28.64 -3.67 -17.68
CA HIS A 106 -27.99 -2.98 -18.80
C HIS A 106 -28.54 -3.50 -20.12
N GLN A 107 -29.11 -2.60 -20.92
CA GLN A 107 -29.57 -2.94 -22.27
C GLN A 107 -28.38 -2.82 -23.24
N ILE A 108 -28.12 -3.86 -24.00
CA ILE A 108 -26.99 -3.95 -24.92
C ILE A 108 -27.51 -4.21 -26.31
N GLU A 109 -27.33 -3.26 -27.22
CA GLU A 109 -27.59 -3.48 -28.65
C GLU A 109 -26.50 -4.32 -29.27
N THR A 110 -26.86 -5.47 -29.85
CA THR A 110 -25.91 -6.35 -30.53
C THR A 110 -26.34 -6.55 -31.98
N ILE A 111 -25.43 -7.03 -32.82
CA ILE A 111 -25.70 -7.39 -34.23
C ILE A 111 -26.79 -8.49 -34.36
N TRP A 112 -27.09 -9.20 -33.27
CA TRP A 112 -28.15 -10.21 -33.21
C TRP A 112 -29.42 -9.72 -32.48
N GLY A 113 -29.54 -8.40 -32.26
CA GLY A 113 -30.65 -7.74 -31.55
C GLY A 113 -30.31 -7.37 -30.10
N PRO A 114 -31.25 -6.70 -29.43
CA PRO A 114 -31.06 -6.20 -28.07
C PRO A 114 -30.93 -7.38 -27.09
N ARG A 115 -30.02 -7.23 -26.15
CA ARG A 115 -29.82 -8.12 -24.99
C ARG A 115 -29.87 -7.34 -23.71
N CYS A 116 -30.30 -7.95 -22.63
CA CYS A 116 -30.29 -7.39 -21.29
C CYS A 116 -29.31 -8.21 -20.42
N PHE A 117 -28.38 -7.53 -19.82
CA PHE A 117 -27.57 -8.06 -18.73
C PHE A 117 -28.14 -7.52 -17.42
N ALA A 118 -28.57 -8.42 -16.53
CA ALA A 118 -29.18 -8.03 -15.26
C ALA A 118 -28.58 -8.83 -14.10
N ARG A 119 -28.40 -8.18 -12.95
CA ARG A 119 -27.98 -8.83 -11.70
C ARG A 119 -28.83 -8.33 -10.54
N ARG A 120 -29.07 -9.19 -9.56
CA ARG A 120 -29.65 -8.83 -8.28
C ARG A 120 -28.58 -8.33 -7.32
N GLN A 121 -29.00 -7.52 -6.36
CA GLN A 121 -28.12 -7.12 -5.26
C GLN A 121 -27.48 -8.36 -4.60
N GLY A 122 -26.16 -8.30 -4.38
CA GLY A 122 -25.36 -9.37 -3.79
C GLY A 122 -24.89 -10.44 -4.76
N GLU A 123 -25.26 -10.41 -6.03
CA GLU A 123 -24.78 -11.38 -7.04
C GLU A 123 -23.36 -11.02 -7.52
N ALA A 124 -22.51 -12.04 -7.64
CA ALA A 124 -21.18 -11.90 -8.24
C ALA A 124 -21.26 -11.60 -9.74
N LEU A 125 -20.33 -10.80 -10.26
CA LEU A 125 -20.25 -10.43 -11.68
C LEU A 125 -20.06 -11.67 -12.57
N HIS A 126 -19.19 -12.57 -12.17
CA HIS A 126 -18.89 -13.79 -12.92
C HIS A 126 -18.74 -15.00 -11.96
N PRO A 127 -19.90 -15.54 -11.47
CA PRO A 127 -19.87 -16.56 -10.41
C PRO A 127 -19.14 -17.86 -10.77
N ASP A 128 -19.04 -18.21 -12.05
CA ASP A 128 -18.30 -19.40 -12.50
C ASP A 128 -16.77 -19.22 -12.37
N ARG A 129 -16.29 -17.98 -12.46
CA ARG A 129 -14.87 -17.64 -12.35
C ARG A 129 -14.50 -17.20 -10.93
N GLU A 130 -15.31 -16.33 -10.36
CA GLU A 130 -15.07 -15.67 -9.08
C GLU A 130 -16.37 -15.73 -8.24
N PRO A 131 -16.70 -16.89 -7.64
CA PRO A 131 -17.84 -17.00 -6.74
C PRO A 131 -17.64 -16.13 -5.49
N LEU A 132 -18.72 -15.86 -4.76
CA LEU A 132 -18.68 -14.99 -3.57
C LEU A 132 -17.62 -15.40 -2.55
N GLU A 133 -17.45 -16.71 -2.30
CA GLU A 133 -16.42 -17.23 -1.40
C GLU A 133 -15.00 -16.82 -1.82
N THR A 134 -14.74 -16.84 -3.13
CA THR A 134 -13.45 -16.39 -3.70
C THR A 134 -13.28 -14.89 -3.52
N LEU A 135 -14.33 -14.09 -3.77
CA LEU A 135 -14.30 -12.64 -3.59
C LEU A 135 -14.09 -12.26 -2.13
N GLU A 136 -14.73 -12.95 -1.19
CA GLU A 136 -14.49 -12.76 0.26
C GLU A 136 -13.06 -13.13 0.68
N HIS A 137 -12.50 -14.18 0.07
CA HIS A 137 -11.09 -14.53 0.30
C HIS A 137 -10.14 -13.46 -0.23
N ILE A 138 -10.41 -12.94 -1.44
CA ILE A 138 -9.64 -11.84 -2.03
C ILE A 138 -9.74 -10.60 -1.13
N GLN A 139 -10.94 -10.20 -0.70
CA GLN A 139 -11.15 -9.05 0.18
C GLN A 139 -10.30 -9.16 1.46
N ARG A 140 -10.31 -10.33 2.11
CA ARG A 140 -9.47 -10.58 3.29
C ARG A 140 -7.97 -10.52 2.99
N THR A 141 -7.56 -10.86 1.76
CA THR A 141 -6.15 -10.89 1.39
C THR A 141 -5.60 -9.51 1.06
N ILE A 142 -6.37 -8.69 0.32
CA ILE A 142 -5.92 -7.37 -0.15
C ILE A 142 -6.41 -6.21 0.72
N GLY A 143 -7.33 -6.47 1.66
CA GLY A 143 -7.95 -5.49 2.55
C GLY A 143 -9.14 -4.75 1.94
N GLU A 144 -9.98 -4.18 2.82
CA GLU A 144 -11.24 -3.51 2.45
C GLU A 144 -11.03 -2.38 1.44
N TYR A 145 -10.01 -1.53 1.64
CA TYR A 145 -9.75 -0.38 0.78
C TYR A 145 -9.42 -0.79 -0.66
N ASN A 146 -8.52 -1.74 -0.85
CA ASN A 146 -8.15 -2.21 -2.18
C ASN A 146 -9.30 -2.93 -2.87
N PHE A 147 -10.08 -3.72 -2.10
CA PHE A 147 -11.24 -4.41 -2.63
C PHE A 147 -12.32 -3.43 -3.08
N ALA A 148 -12.62 -2.40 -2.28
CA ALA A 148 -13.58 -1.36 -2.63
C ALA A 148 -13.19 -0.64 -3.94
N GLY A 149 -11.91 -0.32 -4.12
CA GLY A 149 -11.43 0.30 -5.36
C GLY A 149 -11.40 -0.68 -6.53
N GLN A 150 -10.58 -1.72 -6.45
CA GLN A 150 -10.28 -2.60 -7.59
C GLN A 150 -11.44 -3.49 -8.00
N TYR A 151 -12.21 -4.00 -7.03
CA TYR A 151 -13.29 -4.95 -7.28
C TYR A 151 -14.69 -4.32 -7.26
N GLN A 152 -14.94 -3.37 -6.35
CA GLN A 152 -16.25 -2.73 -6.26
C GLN A 152 -16.34 -1.41 -7.04
N GLN A 153 -15.27 -0.94 -7.66
CA GLN A 153 -15.20 0.32 -8.43
C GLN A 153 -15.62 1.56 -7.62
N SER A 154 -15.52 1.47 -6.30
CA SER A 154 -15.93 2.47 -5.32
C SER A 154 -14.74 2.83 -4.42
N PRO A 155 -13.78 3.64 -4.92
CA PRO A 155 -12.64 4.06 -4.11
C PRO A 155 -13.15 4.92 -2.95
N ALA A 156 -12.78 4.53 -1.73
CA ALA A 156 -13.16 5.29 -0.55
C ALA A 156 -12.34 6.60 -0.47
N PRO A 157 -12.96 7.71 -0.01
CA PRO A 157 -12.19 8.90 0.35
C PRO A 157 -11.19 8.55 1.45
N LEU A 158 -9.94 9.02 1.33
CA LEU A 158 -8.98 9.01 2.44
C LEU A 158 -9.42 9.95 3.60
N GLY A 159 -10.72 10.06 3.83
CA GLY A 159 -11.35 10.99 4.77
C GLY A 159 -11.24 10.60 6.23
N GLY A 160 -11.08 9.31 6.53
CA GLY A 160 -10.69 8.84 7.87
C GLY A 160 -9.43 8.03 7.69
N GLY A 161 -8.35 8.22 8.35
CA GLY A 161 -7.02 7.63 8.16
C GLY A 161 -6.96 6.23 7.52
N LEU A 162 -5.81 5.87 7.01
CA LEU A 162 -5.59 4.57 6.36
C LEU A 162 -5.77 3.37 7.30
N VAL A 163 -5.79 3.62 8.61
CA VAL A 163 -5.83 2.59 9.66
C VAL A 163 -6.94 2.93 10.64
N LYS A 164 -7.74 1.92 11.03
CA LYS A 164 -8.80 2.03 12.05
C LYS A 164 -8.29 1.45 13.38
N ALA A 165 -8.62 2.11 14.50
CA ALA A 165 -8.18 1.65 15.84
C ALA A 165 -8.68 0.24 16.19
N GLU A 166 -9.86 -0.12 15.70
CA GLU A 166 -10.50 -1.43 15.91
C GLU A 166 -9.79 -2.60 15.23
N TRP A 167 -8.91 -2.34 14.26
CA TRP A 167 -8.13 -3.36 13.59
C TRP A 167 -6.99 -3.90 14.45
N PHE A 168 -6.54 -3.10 15.44
CA PHE A 168 -5.50 -3.55 16.37
C PHE A 168 -6.09 -4.45 17.44
N LYS A 169 -5.53 -5.62 17.61
CA LYS A 169 -5.80 -6.44 18.80
C LYS A 169 -5.15 -5.83 20.01
N ARG A 170 -5.71 -6.12 21.18
CA ARG A 170 -5.17 -5.68 22.47
C ARG A 170 -4.59 -6.85 23.23
N TYR A 171 -3.60 -6.59 24.05
CA TYR A 171 -3.08 -7.58 24.98
C TYR A 171 -2.82 -6.98 26.35
N GLY A 172 -3.27 -7.69 27.38
CA GLY A 172 -2.96 -7.42 28.78
C GLY A 172 -1.62 -8.02 29.21
N ALA A 173 -1.22 -7.76 30.45
CA ALA A 173 0.03 -8.28 31.00
C ALA A 173 0.09 -9.84 30.98
N ASN A 174 -1.06 -10.49 31.17
CA ASN A 174 -1.16 -11.97 31.20
C ASN A 174 -1.29 -12.58 29.80
N GLU A 175 -1.60 -11.80 28.78
CA GLU A 175 -1.77 -12.24 27.38
C GLU A 175 -0.51 -12.02 26.56
N ARG A 176 0.43 -11.26 27.10
CA ARG A 176 1.73 -11.06 26.49
C ARG A 176 2.50 -12.38 26.48
N PRO A 177 3.04 -12.83 25.32
CA PRO A 177 3.89 -14.02 25.27
C PRO A 177 5.08 -13.91 26.23
N GLU A 178 5.36 -14.99 26.96
CA GLU A 178 6.52 -15.08 27.87
C GLU A 178 7.84 -14.93 27.10
N SER A 179 7.88 -15.43 25.86
CA SER A 179 9.01 -15.33 24.97
C SER A 179 8.59 -15.02 23.54
N PHE A 180 9.40 -14.25 22.84
CA PHE A 180 9.25 -13.94 21.41
C PHE A 180 10.27 -14.71 20.60
N ASP A 181 9.90 -15.08 19.39
CA ASP A 181 10.82 -15.73 18.45
C ASP A 181 11.95 -14.76 18.05
N ARG A 182 11.60 -13.48 17.92
CA ARG A 182 12.54 -12.38 17.70
C ARG A 182 12.00 -11.06 18.30
N ILE A 183 12.93 -10.19 18.66
CA ILE A 183 12.63 -8.80 19.01
C ILE A 183 13.36 -7.90 18.00
N LEU A 184 12.61 -7.01 17.34
CA LEU A 184 13.14 -6.07 16.36
C LEU A 184 12.83 -4.64 16.75
N GLN A 185 13.71 -3.75 16.35
CA GLN A 185 13.52 -2.32 16.47
C GLN A 185 13.54 -1.66 15.08
N SER A 186 12.64 -0.72 14.88
CA SER A 186 12.55 0.07 13.66
C SER A 186 12.74 1.54 14.04
N TRP A 187 13.73 2.16 13.43
CA TRP A 187 14.08 3.56 13.68
C TRP A 187 13.76 4.42 12.47
N ASP A 188 12.92 5.40 12.68
CA ASP A 188 12.83 6.60 11.84
C ASP A 188 13.66 7.71 12.47
N THR A 189 14.60 8.27 11.73
CA THR A 189 15.56 9.24 12.25
C THR A 189 15.33 10.61 11.61
N ALA A 190 15.28 11.67 12.41
CA ALA A 190 15.15 13.05 11.92
C ALA A 190 16.11 13.37 10.78
N ASN A 191 15.62 14.00 9.72
CA ASN A 191 16.35 14.18 8.44
C ASN A 191 17.60 15.06 8.51
N LYS A 192 17.71 15.95 9.50
CA LYS A 192 18.87 16.83 9.66
C LYS A 192 19.28 16.96 11.12
N ALA A 193 20.55 16.81 11.38
CA ALA A 193 21.16 17.02 12.69
C ALA A 193 20.99 18.47 13.24
N THR A 194 20.55 19.41 12.40
CA THR A 194 20.39 20.84 12.72
C THR A 194 18.93 21.27 12.93
N GLU A 195 17.94 20.43 12.57
CA GLU A 195 16.53 20.75 12.83
C GLU A 195 16.12 20.15 14.18
N LEU A 196 16.23 20.93 15.25
CA LEU A 196 15.77 20.62 16.61
C LEU A 196 14.25 20.32 16.70
N ASN A 197 13.52 20.37 15.59
CA ASN A 197 12.08 20.27 15.55
C ASN A 197 11.55 18.88 15.20
N ASP A 198 12.34 18.00 14.59
CA ASP A 198 11.88 16.68 14.17
C ASP A 198 12.15 15.62 15.23
N PHE A 199 11.21 14.69 15.37
CA PHE A 199 11.35 13.55 16.28
C PHE A 199 12.16 12.43 15.64
N SER A 200 12.97 11.76 16.45
CA SER A 200 13.44 10.41 16.13
C SER A 200 12.57 9.41 16.87
N VAL A 201 12.08 8.41 16.16
CA VAL A 201 11.17 7.40 16.69
C VAL A 201 11.79 6.01 16.57
N CYS A 202 11.62 5.22 17.64
CA CYS A 202 11.91 3.79 17.63
C CYS A 202 10.68 3.01 18.06
N THR A 203 10.15 2.16 17.19
CA THR A 203 9.17 1.14 17.57
C THR A 203 9.87 -0.18 17.84
N THR A 204 9.56 -0.80 18.99
CA THR A 204 10.12 -2.11 19.39
C THR A 204 9.05 -3.18 19.30
N TRP A 205 9.31 -4.22 18.53
CA TRP A 205 8.39 -5.26 18.15
C TRP A 205 8.83 -6.64 18.62
N GLY A 206 7.92 -7.38 19.25
CA GLY A 206 8.07 -8.81 19.51
C GLY A 206 7.33 -9.60 18.44
N ILE A 207 7.97 -10.60 17.86
CA ILE A 207 7.39 -11.50 16.86
C ILE A 207 7.13 -12.85 17.49
N LYS A 208 5.91 -13.37 17.35
CA LYS A 208 5.53 -14.72 17.76
C LYS A 208 4.73 -15.40 16.64
N GLY A 209 5.39 -16.24 15.86
CA GLY A 209 4.80 -16.80 14.65
C GLY A 209 4.44 -15.71 13.64
N LYS A 210 3.13 -15.50 13.41
CA LYS A 210 2.58 -14.44 12.56
C LYS A 210 2.16 -13.19 13.32
N ASP A 211 2.07 -13.27 14.65
CA ASP A 211 1.59 -12.20 15.51
C ASP A 211 2.71 -11.24 15.87
N LEU A 212 2.42 -9.95 15.78
CA LEU A 212 3.34 -8.82 15.92
C LEU A 212 2.92 -7.98 17.11
N TYR A 213 3.73 -7.94 18.16
CA TYR A 213 3.44 -7.25 19.40
C TYR A 213 4.25 -5.96 19.50
N LEU A 214 3.60 -4.81 19.53
CA LEU A 214 4.28 -3.55 19.80
C LEU A 214 4.59 -3.46 21.31
N LEU A 215 5.87 -3.57 21.64
CA LEU A 215 6.34 -3.63 23.04
C LEU A 215 6.64 -2.26 23.62
N ASN A 216 7.17 -1.35 22.78
CA ASN A 216 7.55 0.00 23.19
C ASN A 216 7.62 0.96 22.01
N VAL A 217 7.36 2.24 22.30
CA VAL A 217 7.62 3.35 21.39
C VAL A 217 8.46 4.39 22.11
N LEU A 218 9.64 4.68 21.59
CA LEU A 218 10.46 5.80 21.98
C LEU A 218 10.26 6.90 20.94
N ARG A 219 9.79 8.09 21.36
CA ARG A 219 9.67 9.28 20.52
C ARG A 219 10.35 10.44 21.21
N LYS A 220 11.47 10.91 20.67
CA LYS A 220 12.27 11.98 21.25
C LYS A 220 12.93 12.85 20.19
N ARG A 221 13.14 14.11 20.52
CA ARG A 221 14.04 14.99 19.76
C ARG A 221 15.46 14.74 20.23
N LEU A 222 16.30 14.19 19.38
CA LEU A 222 17.64 13.76 19.73
C LEU A 222 18.66 14.39 18.76
N GLU A 223 19.65 15.05 19.32
CA GLU A 223 20.85 15.40 18.57
C GLU A 223 21.63 14.14 18.20
N TYR A 224 22.40 14.18 17.15
CA TYR A 224 23.10 13.03 16.57
C TYR A 224 23.87 12.17 17.58
N PRO A 225 24.72 12.74 18.49
CA PRO A 225 25.40 11.93 19.49
C PRO A 225 24.46 11.23 20.49
N ALA A 226 23.35 11.89 20.83
CA ALA A 226 22.31 11.32 21.70
C ALA A 226 21.51 10.22 20.98
N LEU A 227 21.20 10.40 19.70
CA LEU A 227 20.56 9.40 18.85
C LEU A 227 21.39 8.12 18.77
N LYS A 228 22.70 8.24 18.52
CA LYS A 228 23.61 7.08 18.45
C LYS A 228 23.65 6.30 19.77
N ARG A 229 23.65 7.01 20.92
CA ARG A 229 23.54 6.37 22.26
C ARG A 229 22.19 5.71 22.45
N ALA A 230 21.08 6.40 22.12
CA ALA A 230 19.74 5.86 22.27
C ALA A 230 19.50 4.57 21.50
N VAL A 231 20.04 4.44 20.27
CA VAL A 231 19.98 3.18 19.49
C VAL A 231 20.61 2.03 20.25
N ARG A 232 21.76 2.21 20.86
CA ARG A 232 22.45 1.17 21.63
C ARG A 232 21.72 0.84 22.94
N GLU A 233 21.25 1.87 23.65
CA GLU A 233 20.52 1.73 24.89
C GLU A 233 19.21 0.97 24.67
N GLN A 234 18.43 1.34 23.65
CA GLN A 234 17.18 0.65 23.33
C GLN A 234 17.41 -0.79 22.89
N GLN A 235 18.44 -1.04 22.07
CA GLN A 235 18.78 -2.40 21.68
C GLN A 235 19.15 -3.26 22.90
N SER A 236 19.94 -2.73 23.82
CA SER A 236 20.35 -3.44 25.03
C SER A 236 19.18 -3.66 25.99
N LEU A 237 18.31 -2.66 26.15
CA LEU A 237 17.14 -2.72 27.05
C LEU A 237 16.17 -3.84 26.67
N PHE A 238 15.92 -4.01 25.38
CA PHE A 238 14.99 -5.04 24.88
C PHE A 238 15.70 -6.29 24.36
N ASN A 239 17.04 -6.33 24.40
CA ASN A 239 17.86 -7.36 23.79
C ASN A 239 17.43 -7.65 22.33
N ALA A 240 17.20 -6.58 21.55
CA ALA A 240 16.70 -6.70 20.19
C ALA A 240 17.68 -7.48 19.31
N ASN A 241 17.16 -8.42 18.54
CA ASN A 241 17.93 -9.24 17.63
C ASN A 241 18.42 -8.45 16.41
N LEU A 242 17.62 -7.43 16.01
CA LEU A 242 17.86 -6.64 14.82
C LEU A 242 17.35 -5.22 15.02
N VAL A 243 18.08 -4.24 14.47
CA VAL A 243 17.75 -2.83 14.48
C VAL A 243 17.67 -2.35 13.02
N LEU A 244 16.47 -2.02 12.56
CA LEU A 244 16.23 -1.43 11.24
C LEU A 244 16.40 0.08 11.33
N ILE A 245 17.16 0.65 10.41
CA ILE A 245 17.32 2.11 10.27
C ILE A 245 17.12 2.47 8.80
N GLU A 246 16.29 3.48 8.52
CA GLU A 246 16.09 3.97 7.15
C GLU A 246 17.43 4.52 6.58
N ASP A 247 17.86 3.99 5.43
CA ASP A 247 19.09 4.39 4.76
C ASP A 247 18.89 5.67 3.95
N LYS A 248 18.63 6.77 4.66
CA LYS A 248 18.39 8.09 4.09
C LYS A 248 18.94 9.15 5.04
N ALA A 249 19.57 10.18 4.47
CA ALA A 249 20.08 11.34 5.22
C ALA A 249 20.92 10.96 6.47
N SER A 250 20.48 11.36 7.67
CA SER A 250 21.16 11.08 8.95
C SER A 250 21.26 9.59 9.26
N GLY A 251 20.29 8.78 8.80
CA GLY A 251 20.31 7.33 8.98
C GLY A 251 21.47 6.65 8.28
N THR A 252 21.86 7.08 7.10
CA THR A 252 23.02 6.54 6.38
C THR A 252 24.31 6.69 7.19
N GLN A 253 24.57 7.89 7.72
CA GLN A 253 25.73 8.15 8.56
C GLN A 253 25.69 7.33 9.85
N LEU A 254 24.54 7.31 10.51
CA LEU A 254 24.32 6.57 11.76
C LEU A 254 24.63 5.07 11.58
N ILE A 255 24.15 4.45 10.51
CA ILE A 255 24.39 3.05 10.18
C ILE A 255 25.90 2.81 10.00
N GLN A 256 26.58 3.65 9.23
CA GLN A 256 28.03 3.51 8.97
C GLN A 256 28.84 3.58 10.26
N GLU A 257 28.55 4.55 11.12
CA GLU A 257 29.25 4.72 12.39
C GLU A 257 28.96 3.59 13.38
N LEU A 258 27.69 3.10 13.45
CA LEU A 258 27.34 1.98 14.31
C LEU A 258 28.09 0.72 13.90
N ILE A 259 28.19 0.43 12.59
CA ILE A 259 28.95 -0.71 12.06
C ILE A 259 30.44 -0.56 12.36
N ALA A 260 31.03 0.64 12.14
CA ALA A 260 32.43 0.91 12.43
C ALA A 260 32.78 0.72 13.92
N ASP A 261 31.83 1.04 14.80
CA ASP A 261 31.96 0.83 16.25
C ASP A 261 31.68 -0.62 16.70
N GLY A 262 31.52 -1.58 15.77
CA GLY A 262 31.29 -2.99 16.08
C GLY A 262 29.82 -3.34 16.43
N PHE A 263 28.87 -2.46 16.17
CA PHE A 263 27.45 -2.73 16.38
C PHE A 263 26.85 -3.44 15.15
N HIS A 264 26.91 -4.78 15.12
CA HIS A 264 26.55 -5.58 13.94
C HIS A 264 25.07 -5.96 13.84
N ARG A 265 24.21 -5.53 14.79
CA ARG A 265 22.76 -5.82 14.77
C ARG A 265 21.96 -4.82 13.95
N VAL A 266 22.60 -3.86 13.29
CA VAL A 266 21.94 -2.87 12.45
C VAL A 266 21.77 -3.38 11.03
N THR A 267 20.58 -3.15 10.47
CA THR A 267 20.23 -3.45 9.08
C THR A 267 19.71 -2.20 8.39
N ARG A 268 20.18 -1.97 7.19
CA ARG A 268 19.71 -0.89 6.32
C ARG A 268 18.33 -1.20 5.78
N TYR A 269 17.42 -0.25 5.89
CA TYR A 269 16.16 -0.30 5.20
C TYR A 269 16.11 0.78 4.12
N LYS A 270 15.80 0.38 2.90
CA LYS A 270 15.60 1.30 1.77
C LYS A 270 14.13 1.27 1.38
N PRO A 271 13.39 2.37 1.57
CA PRO A 271 12.02 2.45 1.09
C PRO A 271 11.98 2.41 -0.43
N GLU A 272 11.06 1.63 -0.99
CA GLU A 272 10.85 1.48 -2.43
C GLU A 272 9.70 2.36 -2.95
N CYS A 273 8.89 2.90 -2.04
CA CYS A 273 7.74 3.74 -2.34
C CYS A 273 7.57 4.86 -1.29
N ASP A 274 6.67 5.79 -1.55
CA ASP A 274 6.35 6.86 -0.62
C ASP A 274 5.67 6.35 0.67
N LYS A 275 5.55 7.21 1.68
CA LYS A 275 5.04 6.90 3.01
C LYS A 275 3.61 6.35 2.98
N ILE A 276 2.74 6.97 2.18
CA ILE A 276 1.32 6.60 2.09
C ILE A 276 1.19 5.21 1.50
N MET A 277 1.85 4.95 0.38
CA MET A 277 1.88 3.65 -0.27
C MET A 277 2.47 2.57 0.64
N ARG A 278 3.54 2.91 1.37
CA ARG A 278 4.20 1.99 2.30
C ARG A 278 3.26 1.54 3.43
N LEU A 279 2.58 2.47 4.11
CA LEU A 279 1.61 2.11 5.14
C LEU A 279 0.42 1.35 4.54
N HIS A 280 -0.10 1.84 3.42
CA HIS A 280 -1.26 1.23 2.77
C HIS A 280 -1.02 -0.24 2.41
N ALA A 281 0.17 -0.58 1.89
CA ALA A 281 0.56 -1.96 1.61
C ALA A 281 0.57 -2.86 2.87
N GLN A 282 0.53 -2.27 4.07
CA GLN A 282 0.53 -2.98 5.34
C GLN A 282 -0.85 -3.03 6.02
N THR A 283 -1.84 -2.30 5.52
CA THR A 283 -3.17 -2.23 6.16
C THR A 283 -3.82 -3.59 6.34
N ALA A 284 -3.70 -4.50 5.37
CA ALA A 284 -4.24 -5.85 5.47
C ALA A 284 -3.68 -6.67 6.66
N ILE A 285 -2.41 -6.52 7.02
CA ILE A 285 -1.83 -7.16 8.22
C ILE A 285 -2.49 -6.62 9.50
N ILE A 286 -2.71 -5.31 9.56
CA ILE A 286 -3.32 -4.65 10.71
C ILE A 286 -4.79 -5.03 10.80
N GLU A 287 -5.52 -4.92 9.70
CA GLU A 287 -6.96 -5.22 9.57
C GLU A 287 -7.29 -6.68 9.93
N ASN A 288 -6.46 -7.62 9.51
CA ASN A 288 -6.61 -9.03 9.85
C ASN A 288 -6.21 -9.35 11.31
N GLY A 289 -5.83 -8.35 12.11
CA GLY A 289 -5.59 -8.48 13.55
C GLY A 289 -4.29 -9.20 13.89
N PHE A 290 -3.28 -9.15 13.02
CA PHE A 290 -1.95 -9.68 13.35
C PHE A 290 -1.10 -8.71 14.17
N VAL A 291 -1.54 -7.45 14.30
CA VAL A 291 -0.84 -6.43 15.08
C VAL A 291 -1.50 -6.25 16.44
N HIS A 292 -0.73 -6.46 17.50
CA HIS A 292 -1.17 -6.41 18.88
C HIS A 292 -0.55 -5.20 19.59
N LEU A 293 -1.39 -4.40 20.25
CA LEU A 293 -0.99 -3.27 21.08
C LEU A 293 -1.28 -3.58 22.57
N PRO A 294 -0.46 -3.07 23.50
CA PRO A 294 -0.77 -3.24 24.92
C PRO A 294 -2.08 -2.52 25.30
N ASP A 295 -2.79 -3.02 26.32
CA ASP A 295 -3.99 -2.37 26.84
C ASP A 295 -3.68 -0.97 27.37
N ALA A 296 -2.50 -0.80 28.01
CA ALA A 296 -2.05 0.46 28.57
C ALA A 296 -0.53 0.63 28.35
N ALA A 297 -0.15 1.80 27.85
CA ALA A 297 1.23 2.26 27.80
C ALA A 297 1.26 3.81 27.74
N PRO A 298 2.28 4.47 28.29
CA PRO A 298 2.34 5.94 28.29
C PRO A 298 2.30 6.59 26.90
N TRP A 299 2.81 5.89 25.89
CA TRP A 299 2.91 6.34 24.50
C TRP A 299 1.70 5.93 23.63
N LEU A 300 0.82 5.05 24.12
CA LEU A 300 -0.20 4.38 23.30
C LEU A 300 -1.23 5.34 22.68
N ALA A 301 -1.70 6.34 23.47
CA ALA A 301 -2.70 7.28 22.99
C ALA A 301 -2.17 8.15 21.84
N GLU A 302 -0.92 8.61 21.96
CA GLU A 302 -0.26 9.41 20.93
C GLU A 302 0.04 8.58 19.68
N TYR A 303 0.49 7.35 19.85
CA TYR A 303 0.74 6.40 18.76
C TYR A 303 -0.54 6.13 17.96
N LEU A 304 -1.62 5.76 18.62
CA LEU A 304 -2.90 5.50 17.96
C LEU A 304 -3.44 6.74 17.26
N HIS A 305 -3.35 7.91 17.91
CA HIS A 305 -3.78 9.16 17.29
C HIS A 305 -3.06 9.40 15.96
N GLU A 306 -1.72 9.29 15.94
CA GLU A 306 -0.91 9.50 14.74
C GLU A 306 -1.24 8.47 13.64
N MET A 307 -1.38 7.18 13.99
CA MET A 307 -1.77 6.11 13.05
C MET A 307 -3.14 6.36 12.42
N MET A 308 -4.13 6.85 13.19
CA MET A 308 -5.51 7.03 12.71
C MET A 308 -5.71 8.29 11.86
N ILE A 309 -4.93 9.36 12.09
CA ILE A 309 -5.09 10.61 11.32
C ILE A 309 -4.21 10.66 10.07
N PHE A 310 -3.24 9.74 9.95
CA PHE A 310 -2.38 9.70 8.77
C PHE A 310 -3.19 9.44 7.48
N PRO A 311 -2.94 10.15 6.36
CA PRO A 311 -1.80 11.03 6.09
C PRO A 311 -1.98 12.51 6.45
N LYS A 312 -3.10 12.91 7.05
CA LYS A 312 -3.44 14.31 7.33
C LYS A 312 -2.83 14.87 8.62
N GLY A 313 -2.10 14.04 9.38
CA GLY A 313 -1.45 14.42 10.62
C GLY A 313 -0.26 15.36 10.42
N LYS A 314 0.04 16.18 11.44
CA LYS A 314 1.24 17.05 11.46
C LYS A 314 2.54 16.25 11.58
N HIS A 315 2.49 15.09 12.20
CA HIS A 315 3.61 14.18 12.44
C HIS A 315 3.26 12.81 11.91
N ASP A 316 4.25 12.13 11.35
CA ASP A 316 4.14 10.80 10.75
C ASP A 316 5.32 9.88 11.12
N ASP A 317 6.17 10.30 12.06
CA ASP A 317 7.40 9.59 12.42
C ASP A 317 7.12 8.19 13.02
N GLN A 318 6.02 8.05 13.81
CA GLN A 318 5.61 6.76 14.37
C GLN A 318 4.99 5.85 13.31
N VAL A 319 4.27 6.44 12.34
CA VAL A 319 3.72 5.74 11.18
C VAL A 319 4.86 5.21 10.30
N ASP A 320 5.88 6.04 10.03
CA ASP A 320 7.03 5.65 9.21
C ASP A 320 7.81 4.50 9.85
N SER A 321 8.12 4.62 11.14
CA SER A 321 8.78 3.54 11.89
C SER A 321 7.96 2.23 11.88
N THR A 322 6.64 2.30 12.02
CA THR A 322 5.73 1.14 11.99
C THR A 322 5.67 0.52 10.60
N ALA A 323 5.41 1.35 9.57
CA ALA A 323 5.29 0.88 8.19
C ALA A 323 6.60 0.25 7.69
N GLN A 324 7.75 0.81 8.07
CA GLN A 324 9.08 0.25 7.80
C GLN A 324 9.24 -1.16 8.40
N PHE A 325 8.84 -1.35 9.66
CA PHE A 325 8.91 -2.67 10.30
C PHE A 325 8.02 -3.68 9.60
N LEU A 326 6.74 -3.32 9.32
CA LEU A 326 5.77 -4.20 8.69
C LEU A 326 6.17 -4.57 7.26
N ASP A 327 6.69 -3.61 6.48
CA ASP A 327 7.19 -3.85 5.13
C ASP A 327 8.39 -4.80 5.13
N TRP A 328 9.33 -4.57 6.06
CA TRP A 328 10.48 -5.45 6.21
C TRP A 328 10.08 -6.87 6.64
N PHE A 329 9.10 -7.00 7.52
CA PHE A 329 8.61 -8.30 8.02
C PHE A 329 7.99 -9.15 6.90
N LYS A 330 7.32 -8.54 5.91
CA LYS A 330 6.75 -9.24 4.76
C LYS A 330 7.79 -9.79 3.79
N LYS A 331 8.97 -9.19 3.74
CA LYS A 331 10.01 -9.60 2.78
C LYS A 331 10.61 -10.93 3.22
N PRO A 332 10.67 -11.93 2.31
CA PRO A 332 11.27 -13.21 2.64
C PRO A 332 12.75 -13.02 3.03
N PHE A 333 13.14 -13.57 4.16
CA PHE A 333 14.54 -13.55 4.59
C PHE A 333 15.41 -14.37 3.63
N PRO A 334 16.61 -13.90 3.29
CA PRO A 334 17.61 -14.77 2.67
C PRO A 334 17.86 -15.98 3.59
N GLY A 335 17.47 -17.17 3.15
CA GLY A 335 17.57 -18.41 3.94
C GLY A 335 16.29 -18.83 4.68
N GLN A 336 15.19 -18.08 4.63
CA GLN A 336 13.92 -18.45 5.27
C GLN A 336 13.43 -19.82 4.81
N GLY A 337 13.52 -20.15 3.52
CA GLY A 337 13.12 -21.47 3.02
C GLY A 337 13.96 -22.62 3.59
N ILE A 338 15.25 -22.39 3.87
CA ILE A 338 16.13 -23.37 4.49
C ILE A 338 15.75 -23.56 5.97
N TYR A 339 15.46 -22.48 6.68
CA TYR A 339 15.03 -22.50 8.07
C TYR A 339 13.67 -23.19 8.24
N GLU A 340 12.70 -22.88 7.39
CA GLU A 340 11.38 -23.53 7.37
C GLU A 340 11.48 -25.02 7.03
N PHE A 341 12.35 -25.40 6.12
CA PHE A 341 12.64 -26.80 5.81
C PHE A 341 13.16 -27.58 7.02
N TYR A 342 14.15 -27.03 7.73
CA TYR A 342 14.67 -27.68 8.95
C TYR A 342 13.68 -27.68 10.10
N ARG A 343 12.85 -26.64 10.25
CA ARG A 343 11.77 -26.60 11.24
C ARG A 343 10.74 -27.69 10.97
N MET A 344 10.28 -27.83 9.72
CA MET A 344 9.34 -28.89 9.33
C MET A 344 9.94 -30.30 9.53
N GLN A 345 11.24 -30.47 9.30
CA GLN A 345 11.89 -31.73 9.61
C GLN A 345 11.93 -32.03 11.11
N ALA A 346 12.25 -31.05 11.95
CA ALA A 346 12.24 -31.20 13.39
C ALA A 346 10.85 -31.53 13.93
N GLU A 347 9.80 -30.85 13.47
CA GLU A 347 8.40 -31.13 13.83
C GLU A 347 7.96 -32.56 13.41
N ARG A 348 8.39 -33.03 12.23
CA ARG A 348 8.14 -34.42 11.78
C ARG A 348 8.87 -35.47 12.62
N CYS A 349 10.05 -35.17 13.14
CA CYS A 349 10.77 -36.04 14.03
C CYS A 349 10.09 -36.17 15.40
N GLN A 350 9.59 -35.04 15.95
CA GLN A 350 8.85 -35.03 17.22
C GLN A 350 7.50 -35.73 17.18
N GLN A 351 6.86 -35.82 16.01
CA GLN A 351 5.58 -36.57 15.83
C GLN A 351 5.77 -38.05 15.61
N ARG A 352 7.02 -38.54 15.54
CA ARG A 352 7.34 -39.96 15.36
C ARG A 352 7.87 -40.65 16.65
N GLU A 353 8.05 -39.90 17.72
CA GLU A 353 8.25 -40.37 19.07
C GLU A 353 6.92 -40.38 19.86
#